data_979002f0607694fadda24cdd75294031
#
_entry.id   979002f0607694fadda24cdd75294031
#
_cell.length_a   1.000
_cell.length_b   1.000
_cell.length_c   1.000
_cell.angle_alpha   90.00
_cell.angle_beta   90.00
_cell.angle_gamma   90.00
#
_symmetry.space_group_name_H-M   'P 1'
#
loop_
_entity.id
_entity.type
_entity.pdbx_description
1 polymer ?
#
loop_
_entity_poly.entity_id
_entity_poly.type
_entity_poly.pdbx_seq_one_letter_code
_entity_poly.pdbx_strand_id
1 'polypeptide(L)'
;MNMLRLIPAALIALMPQTAGAEAVFDPATGLRVAAYRAPVSDSVPGGRVVGADEVAAMAAEGALLIDAMAAPGHALTPEGAWIIAEPHRTIPGAHWLPEIGRGRLDPRAEAGLRASLADCDRARPVVLFCKTDCWMSWNAVQHLAGLGHSEIGWYPGGVDDWADQGRDLVPVDPLPLGRPLCTMDGVGPAALD
;
A
#
# COMPACT_ATOMS: atom_id res chain seq x y z
N MET A 1 71.05 3.57 -37.64
CA MET A 1 70.36 4.63 -36.91
C MET A 1 68.95 4.15 -36.63
N ASN A 2 68.69 3.54 -35.43
CA ASN A 2 67.36 3.02 -35.06
C ASN A 2 66.66 4.09 -34.16
N MET A 3 65.65 4.70 -34.74
CA MET A 3 64.73 5.60 -33.96
C MET A 3 63.73 4.76 -33.19
N LEU A 4 63.90 4.67 -31.87
CA LEU A 4 63.00 4.06 -30.94
C LEU A 4 61.80 5.03 -30.75
N ARG A 5 60.60 4.67 -31.24
CA ARG A 5 59.35 5.42 -31.04
C ARG A 5 58.77 5.06 -29.68
N LEU A 6 58.81 6.01 -28.73
CA LEU A 6 58.10 5.94 -27.48
C LEU A 6 56.59 6.15 -27.72
N ILE A 7 55.80 5.14 -27.36
CA ILE A 7 54.30 5.22 -27.36
C ILE A 7 53.92 5.73 -25.96
N PRO A 8 53.17 6.85 -25.82
CA PRO A 8 52.70 7.28 -24.52
C PRO A 8 51.60 6.33 -24.02
N ALA A 9 51.79 5.79 -22.82
CA ALA A 9 50.75 5.03 -22.12
C ALA A 9 49.65 5.99 -21.65
N ALA A 10 48.45 5.87 -22.25
CA ALA A 10 47.27 6.61 -21.79
C ALA A 10 46.81 6.04 -20.43
N LEU A 11 46.94 6.84 -19.39
CA LEU A 11 46.40 6.52 -18.06
C LEU A 11 44.88 6.68 -18.13
N ILE A 12 44.13 5.58 -18.21
CA ILE A 12 42.65 5.58 -18.09
C ILE A 12 42.35 5.77 -16.60
N ALA A 13 41.93 6.97 -16.23
CA ALA A 13 41.42 7.24 -14.89
C ALA A 13 40.06 6.54 -14.72
N LEU A 14 40.05 5.49 -13.89
CA LEU A 14 38.82 4.86 -13.44
C LEU A 14 38.11 5.86 -12.51
N MET A 15 37.08 6.54 -13.03
CA MET A 15 36.20 7.34 -12.17
C MET A 15 35.36 6.38 -11.29
N PRO A 16 35.32 6.58 -9.96
CA PRO A 16 34.41 5.80 -9.13
C PRO A 16 32.98 6.12 -9.55
N GLN A 17 32.26 5.12 -10.02
CA GLN A 17 30.79 5.22 -10.17
C GLN A 17 30.23 5.25 -8.75
N THR A 18 29.82 6.42 -8.29
CA THR A 18 28.97 6.54 -7.12
C THR A 18 27.65 5.86 -7.48
N ALA A 19 27.40 4.67 -6.92
CA ALA A 19 26.07 4.08 -6.94
C ALA A 19 25.13 5.12 -6.31
N GLY A 20 24.33 5.81 -7.13
CA GLY A 20 23.37 6.79 -6.65
C GLY A 20 22.43 6.07 -5.69
N ALA A 21 22.26 6.60 -4.48
CA ALA A 21 21.23 6.12 -3.57
C ALA A 21 19.89 6.14 -4.32
N GLU A 22 19.24 4.99 -4.38
CA GLU A 22 17.96 4.86 -5.07
C GLU A 22 16.96 5.86 -4.44
N ALA A 23 16.31 6.68 -5.26
CA ALA A 23 15.41 7.70 -4.77
C ALA A 23 14.26 7.02 -4.00
N VAL A 24 14.04 7.41 -2.75
CA VAL A 24 13.01 6.84 -1.89
C VAL A 24 11.61 7.21 -2.36
N PHE A 25 11.48 8.40 -2.98
CA PHE A 25 10.24 8.91 -3.57
C PHE A 25 10.39 9.06 -5.08
N ASP A 26 9.33 8.75 -5.79
CA ASP A 26 9.24 9.01 -7.21
C ASP A 26 9.07 10.51 -7.46
N PRO A 27 9.97 11.17 -8.21
CA PRO A 27 9.93 12.61 -8.39
C PRO A 27 8.74 13.10 -9.24
N ALA A 28 8.12 12.22 -10.02
CA ALA A 28 6.97 12.58 -10.86
C ALA A 28 5.64 12.49 -10.09
N THR A 29 5.52 11.53 -9.18
CA THR A 29 4.27 11.26 -8.45
C THR A 29 4.32 11.68 -6.98
N GLY A 30 5.51 11.84 -6.40
CA GLY A 30 5.68 12.05 -4.97
C GLY A 30 5.43 10.80 -4.11
N LEU A 31 5.10 9.66 -4.72
CA LEU A 31 4.84 8.41 -4.01
C LEU A 31 6.14 7.75 -3.54
N ARG A 32 6.08 7.10 -2.40
CA ARG A 32 7.20 6.34 -1.88
C ARG A 32 7.38 5.04 -2.65
N VAL A 33 8.58 4.83 -3.20
CA VAL A 33 8.89 3.68 -4.10
C VAL A 33 9.91 2.71 -3.51
N ALA A 34 10.55 3.07 -2.40
CA ALA A 34 11.51 2.22 -1.70
C ALA A 34 11.42 2.42 -0.18
N ALA A 35 12.04 1.52 0.58
CA ALA A 35 12.11 1.58 2.04
C ALA A 35 10.74 1.84 2.70
N TYR A 36 9.73 1.05 2.35
CA TYR A 36 8.35 1.21 2.83
C TYR A 36 8.20 1.07 4.35
N ARG A 37 9.18 0.49 5.04
CA ARG A 37 9.28 0.40 6.50
C ARG A 37 10.21 1.47 7.01
N ALA A 38 9.66 2.60 7.45
CA ALA A 38 10.36 3.74 8.02
C ALA A 38 9.34 4.66 8.70
N PRO A 39 9.76 5.55 9.63
CA PRO A 39 8.87 6.55 10.20
C PRO A 39 8.10 7.28 9.11
N VAL A 40 6.78 7.34 9.29
CA VAL A 40 5.87 7.96 8.32
C VAL A 40 5.71 9.46 8.58
N SER A 41 5.16 10.18 7.59
CA SER A 41 4.75 11.58 7.75
C SER A 41 3.63 11.72 8.79
N ASP A 42 3.43 12.91 9.32
CA ASP A 42 2.31 13.30 10.16
C ASP A 42 1.07 13.76 9.37
N SER A 43 1.16 13.74 8.05
CA SER A 43 0.10 14.13 7.12
C SER A 43 0.16 13.32 5.83
N VAL A 44 -0.93 13.29 5.07
CA VAL A 44 -1.03 12.60 3.79
C VAL A 44 -1.80 13.44 2.76
N PRO A 45 -1.28 13.62 1.54
CA PRO A 45 -2.02 14.26 0.47
C PRO A 45 -3.28 13.46 0.10
N GLY A 46 -4.41 14.17 -0.04
CA GLY A 46 -5.68 13.56 -0.45
C GLY A 46 -6.45 12.83 0.65
N GLY A 47 -5.99 12.90 1.91
CA GLY A 47 -6.68 12.32 3.06
C GLY A 47 -6.40 13.10 4.34
N ARG A 48 -7.01 12.68 5.44
CA ARG A 48 -6.75 13.22 6.78
C ARG A 48 -6.31 12.11 7.73
N VAL A 49 -5.48 12.45 8.71
CA VAL A 49 -5.05 11.51 9.75
C VAL A 49 -6.22 11.22 10.69
N VAL A 50 -6.39 9.95 11.07
CA VAL A 50 -7.38 9.48 12.04
C VAL A 50 -6.71 8.59 13.08
N GLY A 51 -7.25 8.56 14.30
CA GLY A 51 -6.83 7.68 15.38
C GLY A 51 -7.76 6.47 15.54
N ALA A 52 -7.38 5.52 16.39
CA ALA A 52 -8.10 4.27 16.58
C ALA A 52 -9.58 4.45 16.99
N ASP A 53 -9.88 5.41 17.88
CA ASP A 53 -11.27 5.68 18.32
C ASP A 53 -12.11 6.21 17.15
N GLU A 54 -11.52 7.07 16.32
CA GLU A 54 -12.20 7.61 15.15
C GLU A 54 -12.40 6.53 14.09
N VAL A 55 -11.41 5.64 13.85
CA VAL A 55 -11.57 4.48 12.98
C VAL A 55 -12.74 3.61 13.44
N ALA A 56 -12.84 3.33 14.75
CA ALA A 56 -13.95 2.55 15.29
C ALA A 56 -15.31 3.23 15.08
N ALA A 57 -15.40 4.54 15.27
CA ALA A 57 -16.61 5.32 15.02
C ALA A 57 -16.98 5.31 13.53
N MET A 58 -16.02 5.58 12.64
CA MET A 58 -16.23 5.55 11.19
C MET A 58 -16.68 4.17 10.70
N ALA A 59 -16.10 3.08 11.25
CA ALA A 59 -16.50 1.71 10.95
C ALA A 59 -17.94 1.44 11.36
N ALA A 60 -18.37 1.89 12.54
CA ALA A 60 -19.74 1.75 13.04
C ALA A 60 -20.75 2.55 12.18
N GLU A 61 -20.32 3.62 11.54
CA GLU A 61 -21.09 4.45 10.60
C GLU A 61 -21.05 3.94 9.15
N GLY A 62 -20.40 2.80 8.89
CA GLY A 62 -20.37 2.15 7.58
C GLY A 62 -19.26 2.61 6.65
N ALA A 63 -18.19 3.20 7.19
CA ALA A 63 -17.00 3.47 6.40
C ALA A 63 -16.38 2.18 5.85
N LEU A 64 -15.78 2.24 4.67
CA LEU A 64 -15.03 1.15 4.08
C LEU A 64 -13.63 1.10 4.72
N LEU A 65 -13.30 0.00 5.39
CA LEU A 65 -11.98 -0.21 5.96
C LEU A 65 -11.10 -1.00 4.97
N ILE A 66 -9.96 -0.45 4.60
CA ILE A 66 -9.01 -1.09 3.67
C ILE A 66 -7.63 -1.22 4.32
N ASP A 67 -7.21 -2.46 4.51
CA ASP A 67 -5.86 -2.81 4.91
C ASP A 67 -4.98 -2.92 3.66
N ALA A 68 -4.00 -2.03 3.56
CA ALA A 68 -3.04 -1.99 2.45
C ALA A 68 -1.72 -2.72 2.77
N MET A 69 -1.70 -3.61 3.80
CA MET A 69 -0.51 -4.36 4.15
C MET A 69 0.00 -5.18 2.97
N ALA A 70 1.30 -5.12 2.72
CA ALA A 70 1.94 -5.98 1.73
C ALA A 70 1.81 -7.46 2.09
N ALA A 71 1.82 -8.32 1.07
CA ALA A 71 1.90 -9.77 1.19
C ALA A 71 3.26 -10.28 0.68
N PRO A 72 4.32 -10.27 1.50
CA PRO A 72 5.65 -10.71 1.05
C PRO A 72 5.62 -12.15 0.54
N GLY A 73 6.32 -12.41 -0.57
CA GLY A 73 6.39 -13.76 -1.13
C GLY A 73 5.10 -14.25 -1.79
N HIS A 74 4.12 -13.37 -2.01
CA HIS A 74 2.88 -13.73 -2.70
C HIS A 74 3.09 -14.14 -4.16
N ALA A 75 2.14 -14.91 -4.68
CA ALA A 75 1.93 -15.11 -6.11
C ALA A 75 0.46 -14.82 -6.45
N LEU A 76 0.18 -14.58 -7.72
CA LEU A 76 -1.17 -14.39 -8.22
C LEU A 76 -1.52 -15.50 -9.20
N THR A 77 -2.71 -16.09 -9.06
CA THR A 77 -3.27 -16.96 -10.09
C THR A 77 -3.65 -16.15 -11.33
N PRO A 78 -3.86 -16.78 -12.50
CA PRO A 78 -4.39 -16.10 -13.68
C PRO A 78 -5.71 -15.37 -13.40
N GLU A 79 -6.56 -15.90 -12.55
CA GLU A 79 -7.88 -15.37 -12.17
C GLU A 79 -7.79 -14.22 -11.15
N GLY A 80 -6.59 -13.91 -10.63
CA GLY A 80 -6.37 -12.83 -9.67
C GLY A 80 -6.51 -13.21 -8.20
N ALA A 81 -6.59 -14.50 -7.89
CA ALA A 81 -6.52 -14.96 -6.50
C ALA A 81 -5.09 -14.89 -5.97
N TRP A 82 -4.96 -14.52 -4.70
CA TRP A 82 -3.67 -14.44 -4.03
C TRP A 82 -3.26 -15.80 -3.45
N ILE A 83 -2.00 -16.14 -3.64
CA ILE A 83 -1.30 -17.21 -2.93
C ILE A 83 -0.36 -16.51 -1.97
N ILE A 84 -0.65 -16.58 -0.67
CA ILE A 84 0.11 -15.90 0.38
C ILE A 84 0.98 -16.89 1.15
N ALA A 85 2.15 -16.40 1.58
CA ALA A 85 3.10 -17.23 2.35
C ALA A 85 2.75 -17.27 3.84
N GLU A 86 2.13 -16.22 4.36
CA GLU A 86 1.84 -16.08 5.79
C GLU A 86 0.39 -15.57 5.99
N PRO A 87 -0.34 -16.13 6.99
CA PRO A 87 -1.66 -15.64 7.35
C PRO A 87 -1.57 -14.19 7.85
N HIS A 88 -2.63 -13.42 7.62
CA HIS A 88 -2.73 -12.05 8.07
C HIS A 88 -3.92 -11.84 9.02
N ARG A 89 -3.78 -10.86 9.93
CA ARG A 89 -4.86 -10.42 10.81
C ARG A 89 -5.03 -8.93 10.67
N THR A 90 -6.28 -8.47 10.67
CA THR A 90 -6.63 -7.08 10.42
C THR A 90 -7.69 -6.58 11.39
N ILE A 91 -8.04 -5.30 11.31
CA ILE A 91 -9.14 -4.67 12.06
C ILE A 91 -10.46 -5.33 11.62
N PRO A 92 -11.36 -5.69 12.56
CA PRO A 92 -12.65 -6.30 12.21
C PRO A 92 -13.41 -5.50 11.17
N GLY A 93 -13.93 -6.19 10.15
CA GLY A 93 -14.66 -5.58 9.04
C GLY A 93 -13.80 -4.97 7.92
N ALA A 94 -12.49 -4.98 8.06
CA ALA A 94 -11.60 -4.50 7.00
C ALA A 94 -11.40 -5.55 5.88
N HIS A 95 -11.23 -5.04 4.66
CA HIS A 95 -10.81 -5.82 3.50
C HIS A 95 -9.31 -5.67 3.32
N TRP A 96 -8.59 -6.78 3.20
CA TRP A 96 -7.18 -6.76 2.90
C TRP A 96 -6.95 -6.72 1.39
N LEU A 97 -6.38 -5.62 0.91
CA LEU A 97 -5.96 -5.40 -0.48
C LEU A 97 -4.43 -5.32 -0.52
N PRO A 98 -3.72 -6.46 -0.64
CA PRO A 98 -2.28 -6.44 -0.66
C PRO A 98 -1.74 -5.65 -1.84
N GLU A 99 -0.53 -5.08 -1.67
CA GLU A 99 0.26 -4.42 -2.70
C GLU A 99 -0.31 -3.12 -3.30
N ILE A 100 -1.55 -2.71 -2.97
CA ILE A 100 -2.16 -1.47 -3.50
C ILE A 100 -1.45 -0.19 -3.05
N GLY A 101 -0.58 -0.28 -2.06
CA GLY A 101 0.20 0.86 -1.55
C GLY A 101 1.60 0.97 -2.15
N ARG A 102 1.94 0.20 -3.18
CA ARG A 102 3.20 0.40 -3.90
C ARG A 102 3.18 1.75 -4.61
N GLY A 103 4.28 2.49 -4.56
CA GLY A 103 4.38 3.77 -5.27
C GLY A 103 4.38 3.61 -6.80
N ARG A 104 4.77 2.42 -7.28
CA ARG A 104 4.57 1.97 -8.66
C ARG A 104 3.76 0.69 -8.60
N LEU A 105 2.48 0.78 -8.94
CA LEU A 105 1.61 -0.38 -8.98
C LEU A 105 1.97 -1.27 -10.20
N ASP A 106 1.93 -2.58 -9.97
CA ASP A 106 1.85 -3.53 -11.07
C ASP A 106 0.56 -3.26 -11.87
N PRO A 107 0.56 -3.32 -13.22
CA PRO A 107 -0.62 -3.02 -14.03
C PRO A 107 -1.86 -3.87 -13.68
N ARG A 108 -1.67 -5.14 -13.27
CA ARG A 108 -2.79 -5.99 -12.83
C ARG A 108 -3.34 -5.52 -11.48
N ALA A 109 -2.47 -5.13 -10.54
CA ALA A 109 -2.89 -4.60 -9.24
C ALA A 109 -3.63 -3.27 -9.41
N GLU A 110 -3.16 -2.38 -10.30
CA GLU A 110 -3.84 -1.12 -10.60
C GLU A 110 -5.22 -1.36 -11.23
N ALA A 111 -5.30 -2.21 -12.24
CA ALA A 111 -6.58 -2.56 -12.87
C ALA A 111 -7.54 -3.23 -11.86
N GLY A 112 -7.01 -4.12 -11.02
CA GLY A 112 -7.76 -4.77 -9.96
C GLY A 112 -8.31 -3.78 -8.92
N LEU A 113 -7.50 -2.84 -8.46
CA LEU A 113 -7.94 -1.78 -7.53
C LEU A 113 -9.06 -0.94 -8.13
N ARG A 114 -8.90 -0.49 -9.39
CA ARG A 114 -9.94 0.27 -10.10
C ARG A 114 -11.25 -0.51 -10.22
N ALA A 115 -11.17 -1.78 -10.56
CA ALA A 115 -12.34 -2.66 -10.68
C ALA A 115 -13.01 -2.91 -9.33
N SER A 116 -12.22 -3.14 -8.25
CA SER A 116 -12.77 -3.34 -6.91
C SER A 116 -13.52 -2.13 -6.37
N LEU A 117 -13.15 -0.92 -6.77
CA LEU A 117 -13.75 0.34 -6.32
C LEU A 117 -14.75 0.92 -7.33
N ALA A 118 -15.01 0.26 -8.47
CA ALA A 118 -15.81 0.82 -9.56
C ALA A 118 -17.23 1.20 -9.13
N ASP A 119 -17.86 0.38 -8.32
CA ASP A 119 -19.23 0.56 -7.84
C ASP A 119 -19.33 1.30 -6.49
N CYS A 120 -18.18 1.75 -5.95
CA CYS A 120 -18.17 2.48 -4.70
C CYS A 120 -18.53 3.95 -4.90
N ASP A 121 -19.41 4.48 -4.04
CA ASP A 121 -19.64 5.92 -3.98
C ASP A 121 -18.34 6.64 -3.61
N ARG A 122 -17.95 7.64 -4.39
CA ARG A 122 -16.73 8.42 -4.17
C ARG A 122 -16.77 9.28 -2.91
N ALA A 123 -17.96 9.58 -2.41
CA ALA A 123 -18.19 10.27 -1.16
C ALA A 123 -18.35 9.33 0.06
N ARG A 124 -18.37 8.01 -0.15
CA ARG A 124 -18.37 7.06 0.97
C ARG A 124 -17.08 7.20 1.77
N PRO A 125 -17.15 7.37 3.11
CA PRO A 125 -15.96 7.40 3.94
C PRO A 125 -15.14 6.09 3.80
N VAL A 126 -13.83 6.24 3.61
CA VAL A 126 -12.88 5.14 3.50
C VAL A 126 -11.76 5.35 4.51
N VAL A 127 -11.37 4.32 5.23
CA VAL A 127 -10.17 4.35 6.08
C VAL A 127 -9.11 3.45 5.49
N LEU A 128 -7.91 3.99 5.27
CA LEU A 128 -6.74 3.26 4.80
C LEU A 128 -5.71 3.13 5.92
N PHE A 129 -5.22 1.92 6.10
CA PHE A 129 -4.20 1.60 7.09
C PHE A 129 -3.32 0.44 6.63
N CYS A 130 -2.23 0.18 7.36
CA CYS A 130 -1.44 -1.04 7.30
C CYS A 130 -0.92 -1.36 8.72
N LYS A 131 0.28 -0.99 9.06
CA LYS A 131 0.84 -1.06 10.42
C LYS A 131 1.70 0.16 10.70
N THR A 132 2.13 0.35 11.95
CA THR A 132 3.03 1.43 12.34
C THR A 132 4.26 1.48 11.44
N ASP A 133 4.74 2.67 11.10
CA ASP A 133 5.91 2.91 10.23
C ASP A 133 5.83 2.24 8.85
N CYS A 134 4.66 2.22 8.26
CA CYS A 134 4.40 1.60 6.96
C CYS A 134 3.85 2.60 5.95
N TRP A 135 4.62 2.90 4.92
CA TRP A 135 4.27 3.84 3.85
C TRP A 135 3.27 3.30 2.82
N MET A 136 2.91 2.02 2.90
CA MET A 136 1.95 1.42 1.96
C MET A 136 0.58 2.10 2.06
N SER A 137 0.04 2.28 3.27
CA SER A 137 -1.25 2.95 3.44
C SER A 137 -1.20 4.44 3.06
N TRP A 138 -0.06 5.13 3.29
CA TRP A 138 0.14 6.52 2.87
C TRP A 138 0.06 6.68 1.35
N ASN A 139 0.69 5.78 0.59
CA ASN A 139 0.57 5.75 -0.88
C ASN A 139 -0.86 5.38 -1.31
N ALA A 140 -1.48 4.39 -0.65
CA ALA A 140 -2.83 3.93 -1.00
C ALA A 140 -3.87 5.04 -0.87
N VAL A 141 -3.74 5.94 0.13
CA VAL A 141 -4.58 7.15 0.22
C VAL A 141 -4.50 7.96 -1.06
N GLN A 142 -3.30 8.22 -1.56
CA GLN A 142 -3.13 9.03 -2.75
C GLN A 142 -3.63 8.33 -4.03
N HIS A 143 -3.50 7.01 -4.11
CA HIS A 143 -4.10 6.23 -5.19
C HIS A 143 -5.63 6.37 -5.19
N LEU A 144 -6.29 6.23 -4.04
CA LEU A 144 -7.73 6.38 -3.94
C LEU A 144 -8.20 7.82 -4.23
N ALA A 145 -7.48 8.82 -3.70
CA ALA A 145 -7.75 10.22 -4.01
C ALA A 145 -7.62 10.50 -5.53
N GLY A 146 -6.61 9.92 -6.18
CA GLY A 146 -6.45 9.96 -7.64
C GLY A 146 -7.56 9.26 -8.42
N LEU A 147 -8.31 8.35 -7.78
CA LEU A 147 -9.52 7.72 -8.33
C LEU A 147 -10.79 8.52 -8.04
N GLY A 148 -10.69 9.66 -7.36
CA GLY A 148 -11.79 10.58 -7.09
C GLY A 148 -12.51 10.37 -5.76
N HIS A 149 -12.01 9.50 -4.86
CA HIS A 149 -12.54 9.41 -3.51
C HIS A 149 -12.17 10.66 -2.72
N SER A 150 -13.11 11.23 -1.96
CA SER A 150 -12.95 12.52 -1.27
C SER A 150 -12.91 12.40 0.25
N GLU A 151 -13.56 11.38 0.83
CA GLU A 151 -13.66 11.19 2.28
C GLU A 151 -12.71 10.09 2.75
N ILE A 152 -11.39 10.39 2.77
CA ILE A 152 -10.36 9.40 3.07
C ILE A 152 -9.71 9.70 4.42
N GLY A 153 -9.87 8.78 5.38
CA GLY A 153 -9.10 8.69 6.60
C GLY A 153 -7.84 7.86 6.39
N TRP A 154 -6.72 8.34 6.88
CA TRP A 154 -5.48 7.59 6.99
C TRP A 154 -5.15 7.29 8.45
N TYR A 155 -5.03 6.00 8.77
CA TYR A 155 -4.67 5.54 10.10
C TYR A 155 -3.22 5.04 10.13
N PRO A 156 -2.23 5.91 10.45
CA PRO A 156 -0.79 5.58 10.41
C PRO A 156 -0.37 4.54 11.44
N GLY A 157 -1.06 4.43 12.58
CA GLY A 157 -0.81 3.41 13.61
C GLY A 157 -1.17 2.00 13.15
N GLY A 158 -2.20 1.88 12.33
CA GLY A 158 -2.62 0.62 11.73
C GLY A 158 -2.92 -0.49 12.73
N VAL A 159 -2.68 -1.74 12.32
CA VAL A 159 -2.99 -2.92 13.15
C VAL A 159 -2.16 -2.97 14.44
N ASP A 160 -0.95 -2.42 14.44
CA ASP A 160 -0.09 -2.45 15.63
C ASP A 160 -0.68 -1.55 16.73
N ASP A 161 -0.98 -0.28 16.42
CA ASP A 161 -1.60 0.66 17.39
C ASP A 161 -3.00 0.20 17.81
N TRP A 162 -3.79 -0.40 16.90
CA TRP A 162 -5.08 -0.98 17.21
C TRP A 162 -4.97 -2.06 18.30
N ALA A 163 -4.02 -2.99 18.14
CA ALA A 163 -3.76 -4.07 19.09
C ALA A 163 -3.16 -3.55 20.41
N ASP A 164 -2.25 -2.56 20.35
CA ASP A 164 -1.63 -1.96 21.55
C ASP A 164 -2.66 -1.25 22.44
N GLN A 165 -3.78 -0.78 21.85
CA GLN A 165 -4.93 -0.25 22.60
C GLN A 165 -5.86 -1.35 23.14
N GLY A 166 -5.47 -2.62 23.07
CA GLY A 166 -6.24 -3.76 23.57
C GLY A 166 -7.44 -4.15 22.72
N ARG A 167 -7.47 -3.75 21.44
CA ARG A 167 -8.55 -4.07 20.52
C ARG A 167 -8.23 -5.36 19.75
N ASP A 168 -9.26 -6.14 19.44
CA ASP A 168 -9.11 -7.40 18.74
C ASP A 168 -8.75 -7.21 17.26
N LEU A 169 -7.90 -8.12 16.76
CA LEU A 169 -7.67 -8.34 15.33
C LEU A 169 -8.28 -9.69 14.93
N VAL A 170 -8.77 -9.77 13.69
CA VAL A 170 -9.37 -10.98 13.12
C VAL A 170 -8.56 -11.52 11.95
N PRO A 171 -8.53 -12.84 11.70
CA PRO A 171 -7.97 -13.38 10.47
C PRO A 171 -8.68 -12.82 9.24
N VAL A 172 -7.94 -12.62 8.16
CA VAL A 172 -8.48 -12.13 6.89
C VAL A 172 -7.75 -12.76 5.71
N ASP A 173 -8.50 -13.14 4.69
CA ASP A 173 -7.96 -13.51 3.39
C ASP A 173 -7.82 -12.27 2.50
N PRO A 174 -6.80 -12.23 1.62
CA PRO A 174 -6.64 -11.13 0.69
C PRO A 174 -7.79 -11.11 -0.33
N LEU A 175 -8.32 -9.93 -0.58
CA LEU A 175 -9.36 -9.73 -1.57
C LEU A 175 -8.81 -10.06 -2.98
N PRO A 176 -9.42 -10.99 -3.73
CA PRO A 176 -9.00 -11.26 -5.11
C PRO A 176 -9.03 -9.99 -5.96
N LEU A 177 -8.07 -9.83 -6.87
CA LEU A 177 -7.98 -8.66 -7.73
C LEU A 177 -9.27 -8.46 -8.54
N GLY A 178 -9.80 -7.24 -8.48
CA GLY A 178 -11.01 -6.84 -9.21
C GLY A 178 -12.33 -7.32 -8.60
N ARG A 179 -12.29 -8.01 -7.46
CA ARG A 179 -13.53 -8.33 -6.74
C ARG A 179 -14.16 -7.05 -6.19
N PRO A 180 -15.44 -6.75 -6.52
CA PRO A 180 -16.09 -5.53 -6.04
C PRO A 180 -16.13 -5.41 -4.52
N LEU A 181 -15.84 -4.23 -3.99
CA LEU A 181 -15.88 -3.94 -2.56
C LEU A 181 -17.27 -3.50 -2.09
N CYS A 182 -17.96 -2.69 -2.89
CA CYS A 182 -19.18 -2.01 -2.44
C CYS A 182 -20.48 -2.72 -2.80
N THR A 183 -20.46 -3.71 -3.67
CA THR A 183 -21.63 -4.58 -3.94
C THR A 183 -21.80 -5.69 -2.90
N MET A 184 -20.82 -5.82 -1.98
CA MET A 184 -20.79 -6.88 -0.96
C MET A 184 -21.40 -6.45 0.38
N ASP A 185 -21.96 -5.25 0.49
CA ASP A 185 -22.54 -4.71 1.72
C ASP A 185 -23.77 -5.50 2.26
N GLY A 186 -24.11 -6.65 1.64
CA GLY A 186 -25.09 -7.61 2.14
C GLY A 186 -24.51 -8.96 2.60
N VAL A 187 -23.19 -9.17 2.44
CA VAL A 187 -22.51 -10.39 2.89
C VAL A 187 -21.45 -10.00 3.90
N GLY A 188 -21.85 -9.87 5.16
CA GLY A 188 -20.91 -9.84 6.26
C GLY A 188 -19.94 -11.02 6.14
N PRO A 189 -18.71 -10.93 6.74
CA PRO A 189 -17.78 -12.05 6.73
C PRO A 189 -18.55 -13.29 7.18
N ALA A 190 -18.53 -14.34 6.34
CA ALA A 190 -19.16 -15.60 6.67
C ALA A 190 -18.55 -16.03 8.03
N ALA A 191 -19.41 -16.13 9.05
CA ALA A 191 -19.04 -16.78 10.28
C ALA A 191 -18.58 -18.19 9.87
N LEU A 192 -17.32 -18.47 10.07
CA LEU A 192 -16.78 -19.82 9.98
C LEU A 192 -17.34 -20.56 11.19
N ASP A 193 -18.34 -21.44 10.95
CA ASP A 193 -18.79 -22.45 11.90
C ASP A 193 -17.69 -23.48 12.16
#